data_d249d87de3a6be3611a958c470666fa3
#
_entry.id   d249d87de3a6be3611a958c470666fa3
#
_cell.length_a   1.000
_cell.length_b   1.000
_cell.length_c   1.000
_cell.angle_alpha   90.00
_cell.angle_beta   90.00
_cell.angle_gamma   90.00
#
_symmetry.space_group_name_H-M   'P 1'
#
loop_
_entity.id
_entity.type
_entity.pdbx_description
1 polymer ?
#
loop_
_entity_poly.entity_id
_entity_poly.type
_entity_poly.pdbx_seq_one_letter_code
_entity_poly.pdbx_strand_id
1 'polypeptide(L)'
;KFVDSELGMIPEGWKVGRLTDVIKLMPGGTPKTSEPLYWDNGTIPFFSPKDVNGVYCFATEKHITEAGLNKCSSNLYPKDTIFITCRGTVGKVCLVACDMAMNQSNYAIKAIDGYSQYYVFFLVKSVVERLIKKSNGAVFSAITSKDFDEEILIPSQKAVEDFTNVIDGFFRRIFAIGTENSRLSLLRDTLLPRLMSGELEVPE
;
A
#
# COMPACT_ATOMS: atom_id res chain seq x y z
N LYS A 1 28.48 -6.61 -17.83
CA LYS A 1 29.52 -7.19 -16.97
C LYS A 1 28.93 -7.44 -15.58
N PHE A 2 29.56 -8.37 -14.84
CA PHE A 2 29.23 -8.65 -13.45
C PHE A 2 30.44 -8.39 -12.58
N VAL A 3 30.25 -8.01 -11.35
CA VAL A 3 31.27 -7.72 -10.33
C VAL A 3 30.95 -8.48 -9.05
N ASP A 4 31.98 -8.85 -8.28
CA ASP A 4 31.82 -9.50 -6.98
C ASP A 4 31.21 -8.54 -5.95
N SER A 5 30.34 -9.06 -5.09
CA SER A 5 29.77 -8.34 -3.95
C SER A 5 29.53 -9.30 -2.76
N GLU A 6 29.15 -8.76 -1.61
CA GLU A 6 28.76 -9.51 -0.42
C GLU A 6 27.55 -10.44 -0.67
N LEU A 7 26.71 -10.13 -1.64
CA LEU A 7 25.55 -10.92 -2.06
C LEU A 7 25.83 -11.77 -3.32
N GLY A 8 27.12 -11.97 -3.67
CA GLY A 8 27.58 -12.69 -4.87
C GLY A 8 27.76 -11.78 -6.07
N MET A 9 27.76 -12.36 -7.29
CA MET A 9 27.96 -11.65 -8.55
C MET A 9 26.76 -10.74 -8.86
N ILE A 10 26.98 -9.44 -8.92
CA ILE A 10 25.97 -8.43 -9.25
C ILE A 10 26.31 -7.69 -10.54
N PRO A 11 25.32 -7.11 -11.26
CA PRO A 11 25.60 -6.30 -12.44
C PRO A 11 26.50 -5.10 -12.12
N GLU A 12 27.41 -4.76 -13.04
CA GLU A 12 28.25 -3.58 -12.92
C GLU A 12 27.40 -2.31 -12.77
N GLY A 13 27.75 -1.46 -11.80
CA GLY A 13 26.98 -0.25 -11.46
C GLY A 13 25.82 -0.47 -10.46
N TRP A 14 25.58 -1.71 -10.06
CA TRP A 14 24.71 -2.00 -8.93
C TRP A 14 25.50 -2.01 -7.63
N LYS A 15 24.83 -1.85 -6.49
CA LYS A 15 25.46 -1.89 -5.17
C LYS A 15 24.62 -2.67 -4.17
N VAL A 16 25.26 -3.21 -3.15
CA VAL A 16 24.59 -3.70 -1.94
C VAL A 16 24.28 -2.50 -1.05
N GLY A 17 23.11 -2.48 -0.49
CA GLY A 17 22.65 -1.48 0.47
C GLY A 17 21.49 -1.99 1.28
N ARG A 18 20.83 -1.13 2.02
CA ARG A 18 19.70 -1.48 2.86
C ARG A 18 18.39 -0.95 2.28
N LEU A 19 17.29 -1.63 2.57
CA LEU A 19 15.98 -1.15 2.14
C LEU A 19 15.70 0.27 2.68
N THR A 20 16.16 0.57 3.90
CA THR A 20 16.06 1.89 4.53
C THR A 20 16.82 3.00 3.78
N ASP A 21 17.75 2.66 2.89
CA ASP A 21 18.47 3.63 2.05
C ASP A 21 17.61 4.15 0.89
N VAL A 22 16.54 3.44 0.55
CA VAL A 22 15.68 3.74 -0.61
C VAL A 22 14.23 4.04 -0.24
N ILE A 23 13.86 3.88 1.04
CA ILE A 23 12.51 4.14 1.54
C ILE A 23 12.48 5.04 2.77
N LYS A 24 11.37 5.77 2.91
CA LYS A 24 10.95 6.39 4.17
C LYS A 24 9.79 5.62 4.75
N LEU A 25 9.96 5.11 5.97
CA LEU A 25 8.94 4.38 6.73
C LEU A 25 8.19 5.35 7.66
N MET A 26 6.87 5.28 7.65
CA MET A 26 6.00 6.15 8.44
C MET A 26 4.95 5.31 9.17
N PRO A 27 4.74 5.53 10.49
CA PRO A 27 3.78 4.75 11.27
C PRO A 27 2.34 5.18 11.03
N GLY A 28 1.41 4.26 11.26
CA GLY A 28 -0.01 4.58 11.41
C GLY A 28 -0.39 4.87 12.86
N GLY A 29 -1.63 5.29 13.05
CA GLY A 29 -2.20 5.55 14.36
C GLY A 29 -3.72 5.49 14.34
N THR A 30 -4.33 5.22 15.47
CA THR A 30 -5.78 5.14 15.61
C THR A 30 -6.25 6.18 16.61
N PRO A 31 -7.20 7.06 16.24
CA PRO A 31 -7.81 7.95 17.20
C PRO A 31 -8.66 7.16 18.20
N LYS A 32 -8.96 7.74 19.34
CA LYS A 32 -9.76 7.08 20.39
C LYS A 32 -11.09 6.60 19.80
N THR A 33 -11.29 5.28 19.82
CA THR A 33 -12.43 4.63 19.15
C THR A 33 -13.78 4.90 19.83
N SER A 34 -13.78 5.26 21.11
CA SER A 34 -14.98 5.61 21.87
C SER A 34 -15.38 7.09 21.74
N GLU A 35 -14.72 7.86 20.90
CA GLU A 35 -15.02 9.29 20.70
C GLU A 35 -15.75 9.49 19.37
N PRO A 36 -17.07 9.69 19.38
CA PRO A 36 -17.86 9.83 18.15
C PRO A 36 -17.37 10.96 17.24
N LEU A 37 -16.86 12.06 17.81
CA LEU A 37 -16.35 13.20 17.07
C LEU A 37 -15.25 12.83 16.06
N TYR A 38 -14.51 11.72 16.32
CA TYR A 38 -13.41 11.29 15.46
C TYR A 38 -13.84 10.36 14.32
N TRP A 39 -15.06 9.82 14.39
CA TRP A 39 -15.55 8.77 13.50
C TRP A 39 -16.83 9.14 12.76
N ASP A 40 -17.79 9.76 13.47
CA ASP A 40 -19.11 10.03 12.90
C ASP A 40 -19.02 11.07 11.78
N ASN A 41 -19.63 10.74 10.65
CA ASN A 41 -19.58 11.54 9.42
C ASN A 41 -18.14 11.78 8.90
N GLY A 42 -17.19 10.88 9.22
CA GLY A 42 -15.83 10.92 8.70
C GLY A 42 -15.80 10.78 7.19
N THR A 43 -14.96 11.58 6.54
CA THR A 43 -14.77 11.59 5.08
C THR A 43 -13.39 11.10 4.65
N ILE A 44 -12.44 11.03 5.60
CA ILE A 44 -11.07 10.58 5.33
C ILE A 44 -11.04 9.06 5.40
N PRO A 45 -10.73 8.34 4.32
CA PRO A 45 -10.60 6.88 4.34
C PRO A 45 -9.56 6.44 5.37
N PHE A 46 -9.93 5.46 6.21
CA PHE A 46 -9.11 4.97 7.32
C PHE A 46 -8.76 3.50 7.14
N PHE A 47 -7.58 3.28 6.57
CA PHE A 47 -7.09 1.98 6.19
C PHE A 47 -6.79 1.06 7.38
N SER A 48 -7.19 -0.19 7.24
CA SER A 48 -6.91 -1.31 8.13
C SER A 48 -6.45 -2.54 7.34
N PRO A 49 -5.88 -3.60 7.97
CA PRO A 49 -5.45 -4.79 7.25
C PRO A 49 -6.54 -5.52 6.45
N LYS A 50 -7.81 -5.27 6.73
CA LYS A 50 -8.95 -5.86 6.01
C LYS A 50 -9.18 -5.25 4.65
N ASP A 51 -8.74 -4.00 4.46
CA ASP A 51 -9.04 -3.21 3.26
C ASP A 51 -8.10 -3.55 2.08
N VAL A 52 -7.08 -4.40 2.30
CA VAL A 52 -6.16 -4.79 1.22
C VAL A 52 -6.86 -5.77 0.27
N ASN A 53 -7.15 -5.27 -0.94
CA ASN A 53 -7.74 -6.05 -2.01
C ASN A 53 -7.08 -5.72 -3.36
N GLY A 54 -5.99 -6.42 -3.68
CA GLY A 54 -5.23 -6.24 -4.92
C GLY A 54 -4.08 -5.24 -4.82
N VAL A 55 -3.70 -4.68 -5.96
CA VAL A 55 -2.55 -3.76 -6.09
C VAL A 55 -2.86 -2.40 -5.50
N TYR A 56 -4.09 -1.91 -5.69
CA TYR A 56 -4.58 -0.65 -5.14
C TYR A 56 -5.69 -0.87 -4.13
N CYS A 57 -5.66 -0.12 -3.03
CA CYS A 57 -6.79 0.04 -2.11
C CYS A 57 -7.61 1.23 -2.57
N PHE A 58 -8.84 0.98 -3.08
CA PHE A 58 -9.74 2.02 -3.58
C PHE A 58 -10.72 2.53 -2.53
N ALA A 59 -11.05 1.71 -1.54
CA ALA A 59 -12.01 2.03 -0.49
C ALA A 59 -11.61 1.39 0.82
N THR A 60 -12.08 1.94 1.92
CA THR A 60 -11.90 1.43 3.28
C THR A 60 -13.25 1.24 3.95
N GLU A 61 -13.33 0.25 4.86
CA GLU A 61 -14.53 0.02 5.67
C GLU A 61 -14.86 1.23 6.56
N LYS A 62 -13.83 1.89 7.08
CA LYS A 62 -13.95 3.00 8.04
C LYS A 62 -13.46 4.30 7.47
N HIS A 63 -14.02 5.38 7.99
CA HIS A 63 -13.57 6.74 7.73
C HIS A 63 -13.38 7.47 9.06
N ILE A 64 -12.51 8.47 9.07
CA ILE A 64 -12.31 9.38 10.21
C ILE A 64 -12.57 10.81 9.80
N THR A 65 -12.82 11.65 10.78
CA THR A 65 -12.92 13.10 10.61
C THR A 65 -11.53 13.74 10.63
N GLU A 66 -11.43 15.00 10.24
CA GLU A 66 -10.20 15.79 10.43
C GLU A 66 -9.80 15.89 11.92
N ALA A 67 -10.79 16.00 12.82
CA ALA A 67 -10.55 15.99 14.26
C ALA A 67 -9.91 14.66 14.70
N GLY A 68 -10.38 13.53 14.15
CA GLY A 68 -9.80 12.21 14.39
C GLY A 68 -8.37 12.10 13.85
N LEU A 69 -8.12 12.58 12.63
CA LEU A 69 -6.78 12.60 12.05
C LEU A 69 -5.79 13.40 12.92
N ASN A 70 -6.19 14.59 13.38
CA ASN A 70 -5.38 15.47 14.21
C ASN A 70 -5.12 14.91 15.63
N LYS A 71 -5.85 13.88 16.05
CA LYS A 71 -5.74 13.25 17.38
C LYS A 71 -5.14 11.85 17.36
N CYS A 72 -4.56 11.44 16.24
CA CYS A 72 -3.79 10.18 16.15
C CYS A 72 -2.40 10.41 15.57
N SER A 73 -1.55 9.39 15.61
CA SER A 73 -0.20 9.44 15.04
C SER A 73 -0.15 9.11 13.55
N SER A 74 -1.30 8.84 12.92
CA SER A 74 -1.37 8.72 11.45
C SER A 74 -1.29 10.09 10.80
N ASN A 75 -0.71 10.11 9.61
CA ASN A 75 -0.83 11.26 8.70
C ASN A 75 -1.87 10.94 7.61
N LEU A 76 -2.27 11.96 6.86
CA LEU A 76 -2.93 11.78 5.58
C LEU A 76 -1.85 11.48 4.54
N TYR A 77 -1.85 10.24 4.04
CA TYR A 77 -0.87 9.76 3.07
C TYR A 77 -1.44 9.93 1.66
N PRO A 78 -0.72 10.58 0.74
CA PRO A 78 -1.23 10.85 -0.59
C PRO A 78 -1.35 9.57 -1.43
N LYS A 79 -2.16 9.68 -2.49
CA LYS A 79 -2.24 8.65 -3.54
C LYS A 79 -0.87 8.10 -3.92
N ASP A 80 -0.83 6.81 -4.27
CA ASP A 80 0.36 6.03 -4.63
C ASP A 80 1.34 5.79 -3.46
N THR A 81 1.02 6.19 -2.22
CA THR A 81 1.78 5.72 -1.05
C THR A 81 1.59 4.21 -0.89
N ILE A 82 2.67 3.49 -0.62
CA ILE A 82 2.62 2.05 -0.33
C ILE A 82 2.18 1.86 1.12
N PHE A 83 1.15 1.04 1.34
CA PHE A 83 0.78 0.57 2.67
C PHE A 83 1.13 -0.92 2.82
N ILE A 84 1.68 -1.26 3.98
CA ILE A 84 1.99 -2.64 4.37
C ILE A 84 1.31 -3.00 5.69
N THR A 85 0.69 -4.18 5.72
CA THR A 85 0.08 -4.71 6.93
C THR A 85 1.12 -5.43 7.78
N CYS A 86 1.28 -4.99 9.02
CA CYS A 86 2.34 -5.47 9.90
C CYS A 86 1.84 -6.30 11.09
N ARG A 87 0.53 -6.32 11.33
CA ARG A 87 -0.11 -7.13 12.39
C ARG A 87 -1.47 -7.64 11.90
N GLY A 88 -1.90 -8.77 12.43
CA GLY A 88 -3.13 -9.45 12.01
C GLY A 88 -2.91 -10.20 10.69
N THR A 89 -3.26 -9.63 9.56
CA THR A 89 -2.91 -10.17 8.24
C THR A 89 -1.57 -9.60 7.80
N VAL A 90 -0.47 -10.23 8.22
CA VAL A 90 0.89 -9.71 8.03
C VAL A 90 1.35 -9.84 6.58
N GLY A 91 2.03 -8.82 6.07
CA GLY A 91 2.79 -8.86 4.82
C GLY A 91 1.99 -8.58 3.55
N LYS A 92 0.73 -8.15 3.66
CA LYS A 92 0.03 -7.62 2.47
C LYS A 92 0.52 -6.22 2.16
N VAL A 93 0.75 -5.97 0.88
CA VAL A 93 1.25 -4.69 0.35
C VAL A 93 0.32 -4.18 -0.72
N CYS A 94 -0.09 -2.92 -0.63
CA CYS A 94 -0.88 -2.25 -1.66
C CYS A 94 -0.46 -0.78 -1.80
N LEU A 95 -0.86 -0.15 -2.91
CA LEU A 95 -0.83 1.29 -3.10
C LEU A 95 -2.19 1.87 -2.69
N VAL A 96 -2.21 3.08 -2.15
CA VAL A 96 -3.49 3.77 -1.89
C VAL A 96 -3.96 4.50 -3.15
N ALA A 97 -5.26 4.37 -3.46
CA ALA A 97 -5.84 4.96 -4.67
C ALA A 97 -6.22 6.45 -4.51
N CYS A 98 -6.36 6.90 -3.29
CA CYS A 98 -6.60 8.30 -2.91
C CYS A 98 -5.88 8.59 -1.59
N ASP A 99 -5.97 9.83 -1.13
CA ASP A 99 -5.40 10.20 0.16
C ASP A 99 -6.10 9.45 1.29
N MET A 100 -5.32 8.73 2.13
CA MET A 100 -5.83 7.88 3.20
C MET A 100 -5.00 8.02 4.47
N ALA A 101 -5.66 7.88 5.61
CA ALA A 101 -5.02 7.62 6.91
C ALA A 101 -5.02 6.10 7.18
N MET A 102 -4.26 5.64 8.17
CA MET A 102 -4.19 4.21 8.50
C MET A 102 -4.03 3.95 9.99
N ASN A 103 -4.47 2.77 10.44
CA ASN A 103 -4.33 2.36 11.82
C ASN A 103 -2.88 1.97 12.19
N GLN A 104 -2.63 1.78 13.48
CA GLN A 104 -1.30 1.46 14.04
C GLN A 104 -0.76 0.07 13.67
N SER A 105 -1.54 -0.77 12.99
CA SER A 105 -1.12 -2.11 12.57
C SER A 105 -0.41 -2.11 11.22
N ASN A 106 -0.19 -0.93 10.64
CA ASN A 106 0.36 -0.75 9.31
C ASN A 106 1.53 0.25 9.32
N TYR A 107 2.35 0.17 8.27
CA TYR A 107 3.29 1.22 7.90
C TYR A 107 2.97 1.76 6.51
N ALA A 108 3.18 3.07 6.35
CA ALA A 108 3.26 3.72 5.05
C ALA A 108 4.72 3.79 4.60
N ILE A 109 4.94 3.58 3.33
CA ILE A 109 6.27 3.58 2.71
C ILE A 109 6.26 4.54 1.52
N LYS A 110 7.21 5.46 1.53
CA LYS A 110 7.47 6.38 0.43
C LYS A 110 8.88 6.14 -0.10
N ALA A 111 9.03 6.13 -1.40
CA ALA A 111 10.34 6.12 -2.03
C ALA A 111 11.13 7.39 -1.66
N ILE A 112 12.44 7.26 -1.43
CA ILE A 112 13.36 8.38 -1.29
C ILE A 112 13.67 8.92 -2.70
N ASP A 113 14.07 10.17 -2.78
CA ASP A 113 14.37 10.86 -4.03
C ASP A 113 15.33 10.05 -4.92
N GLY A 114 15.02 9.98 -6.21
CA GLY A 114 15.72 9.18 -7.19
C GLY A 114 15.15 7.77 -7.40
N TYR A 115 14.20 7.32 -6.59
CA TYR A 115 13.54 6.02 -6.76
C TYR A 115 12.06 6.19 -7.10
N SER A 116 11.58 5.37 -8.05
CA SER A 116 10.16 5.30 -8.38
C SER A 116 9.38 4.59 -7.28
N GLN A 117 8.19 5.12 -6.97
CA GLN A 117 7.27 4.49 -6.01
C GLN A 117 6.87 3.08 -6.47
N TYR A 118 6.73 2.85 -7.77
CA TYR A 118 6.41 1.53 -8.32
C TYR A 118 7.58 0.55 -8.25
N TYR A 119 8.83 1.02 -8.44
CA TYR A 119 10.01 0.20 -8.19
C TYR A 119 10.06 -0.22 -6.72
N VAL A 120 9.89 0.73 -5.80
CA VAL A 120 9.89 0.46 -4.35
C VAL A 120 8.74 -0.48 -3.96
N PHE A 121 7.58 -0.40 -4.61
CA PHE A 121 6.48 -1.34 -4.38
C PHE A 121 6.88 -2.80 -4.61
N PHE A 122 7.57 -3.09 -5.72
CA PHE A 122 8.06 -4.45 -5.98
C PHE A 122 9.19 -4.85 -5.04
N LEU A 123 10.08 -3.92 -4.73
CA LEU A 123 11.18 -4.16 -3.80
C LEU A 123 10.64 -4.53 -2.40
N VAL A 124 9.70 -3.78 -1.87
CA VAL A 124 9.05 -4.06 -0.59
C VAL A 124 8.35 -5.42 -0.61
N LYS A 125 7.61 -5.75 -1.68
CA LYS A 125 7.01 -7.09 -1.82
C LYS A 125 8.04 -8.19 -1.76
N SER A 126 9.14 -8.07 -2.50
CA SER A 126 10.22 -9.07 -2.50
C SER A 126 10.86 -9.23 -1.11
N VAL A 127 11.11 -8.13 -0.41
CA VAL A 127 11.65 -8.17 0.97
C VAL A 127 10.68 -8.86 1.91
N VAL A 128 9.40 -8.50 1.87
CA VAL A 128 8.36 -9.11 2.72
C VAL A 128 8.22 -10.61 2.46
N GLU A 129 8.26 -11.05 1.21
CA GLU A 129 8.24 -12.47 0.87
C GLU A 129 9.45 -13.22 1.44
N ARG A 130 10.64 -12.59 1.44
CA ARG A 130 11.84 -13.16 2.07
C ARG A 130 11.69 -13.26 3.59
N LEU A 131 11.17 -12.22 4.24
CA LEU A 131 10.92 -12.21 5.69
C LEU A 131 9.96 -13.33 6.10
N ILE A 132 8.86 -13.48 5.37
CA ILE A 132 7.88 -14.55 5.62
C ILE A 132 8.53 -15.94 5.44
N LYS A 133 9.34 -16.14 4.40
CA LYS A 133 10.04 -17.41 4.16
C LYS A 133 11.08 -17.71 5.23
N LYS A 134 11.81 -16.71 5.73
CA LYS A 134 12.80 -16.87 6.82
C LYS A 134 12.17 -17.37 8.13
N SER A 135 10.87 -17.14 8.35
CA SER A 135 10.17 -17.55 9.58
C SER A 135 9.93 -19.08 9.70
N ASN A 136 10.33 -19.88 8.73
CA ASN A 136 10.35 -21.36 8.74
C ASN A 136 9.07 -22.03 9.30
N GLY A 137 7.89 -21.53 8.93
CA GLY A 137 6.61 -22.09 9.38
C GLY A 137 6.20 -21.73 10.81
N ALA A 138 7.01 -20.96 11.56
CA ALA A 138 6.54 -20.26 12.73
C ALA A 138 5.52 -19.19 12.31
N VAL A 139 4.49 -18.99 13.12
CA VAL A 139 3.49 -17.93 12.85
C VAL A 139 4.22 -16.58 12.82
N PHE A 140 4.38 -16.00 11.62
CA PHE A 140 4.95 -14.68 11.46
C PHE A 140 3.94 -13.65 11.98
N SER A 141 4.06 -13.34 13.27
CA SER A 141 3.03 -12.61 14.00
C SER A 141 3.03 -11.11 13.77
N ALA A 142 4.16 -10.52 13.41
CA ALA A 142 4.28 -9.09 13.15
C ALA A 142 5.54 -8.75 12.34
N ILE A 143 5.45 -7.67 11.56
CA ILE A 143 6.59 -6.94 10.98
C ILE A 143 6.84 -5.71 11.84
N THR A 144 8.09 -5.46 12.20
CA THR A 144 8.53 -4.28 12.94
C THR A 144 9.36 -3.35 12.06
N SER A 145 9.62 -2.13 12.50
CA SER A 145 10.49 -1.21 11.76
C SER A 145 11.92 -1.75 11.54
N LYS A 146 12.39 -2.63 12.42
CA LYS A 146 13.72 -3.25 12.30
C LYS A 146 13.80 -4.26 11.15
N ASP A 147 12.68 -4.89 10.80
CA ASP A 147 12.63 -5.86 9.72
C ASP A 147 12.77 -5.20 8.33
N PHE A 148 12.65 -3.88 8.25
CA PHE A 148 12.93 -3.12 7.03
C PHE A 148 14.43 -2.78 6.86
N ASP A 149 15.30 -3.11 7.81
CA ASP A 149 16.75 -2.96 7.69
C ASP A 149 17.39 -4.19 6.99
N GLU A 150 16.70 -4.75 6.01
CA GLU A 150 17.16 -5.88 5.19
C GLU A 150 18.14 -5.41 4.10
N GLU A 151 19.15 -6.24 3.86
CA GLU A 151 20.06 -6.05 2.73
C GLU A 151 19.36 -6.30 1.40
N ILE A 152 19.61 -5.41 0.46
CA ILE A 152 19.05 -5.44 -0.89
C ILE A 152 20.12 -5.11 -1.94
N LEU A 153 19.84 -5.52 -3.16
CA LEU A 153 20.56 -5.01 -4.32
C LEU A 153 19.88 -3.71 -4.77
N ILE A 154 20.69 -2.66 -4.86
CA ILE A 154 20.27 -1.36 -5.36
C ILE A 154 20.78 -1.22 -6.80
N PRO A 155 19.87 -1.22 -7.80
CA PRO A 155 20.22 -1.06 -9.20
C PRO A 155 20.85 0.30 -9.48
N SER A 156 21.50 0.42 -10.64
CA SER A 156 21.90 1.72 -11.15
C SER A 156 20.67 2.60 -11.41
N GLN A 157 20.85 3.93 -11.31
CA GLN A 157 19.76 4.89 -11.54
C GLN A 157 19.09 4.65 -12.90
N LYS A 158 19.90 4.42 -13.94
CA LYS A 158 19.40 4.10 -15.28
C LYS A 158 18.51 2.85 -15.31
N ALA A 159 18.89 1.80 -14.60
CA ALA A 159 18.08 0.57 -14.54
C ALA A 159 16.72 0.79 -13.85
N VAL A 160 16.69 1.64 -12.80
CA VAL A 160 15.45 2.04 -12.13
C VAL A 160 14.57 2.87 -13.06
N GLU A 161 15.15 3.81 -13.81
CA GLU A 161 14.43 4.62 -14.80
C GLU A 161 13.85 3.77 -15.92
N ASP A 162 14.67 2.91 -16.53
CA ASP A 162 14.25 2.01 -17.61
C ASP A 162 13.12 1.09 -17.15
N PHE A 163 13.22 0.51 -15.96
CA PHE A 163 12.16 -0.29 -15.35
C PHE A 163 10.88 0.54 -15.13
N THR A 164 11.03 1.74 -14.57
CA THR A 164 9.88 2.63 -14.28
C THR A 164 9.13 3.00 -15.55
N ASN A 165 9.86 3.32 -16.63
CA ASN A 165 9.26 3.64 -17.94
C ASN A 165 8.41 2.50 -18.50
N VAL A 166 8.84 1.24 -18.25
CA VAL A 166 8.09 0.05 -18.68
C VAL A 166 6.83 -0.14 -17.84
N ILE A 167 6.94 -0.04 -16.51
CA ILE A 167 5.84 -0.43 -15.63
C ILE A 167 4.81 0.67 -15.38
N ASP A 168 5.15 1.93 -15.57
CA ASP A 168 4.25 3.06 -15.32
C ASP A 168 2.94 2.95 -16.10
N GLY A 169 3.00 2.54 -17.36
CA GLY A 169 1.81 2.28 -18.18
C GLY A 169 0.90 1.18 -17.61
N PHE A 170 1.49 0.14 -17.03
CA PHE A 170 0.72 -0.94 -16.40
C PHE A 170 0.02 -0.46 -15.13
N PHE A 171 0.71 0.30 -14.26
CA PHE A 171 0.10 0.84 -13.05
C PHE A 171 -1.02 1.83 -13.37
N ARG A 172 -0.84 2.70 -14.36
CA ARG A 172 -1.93 3.57 -14.85
C ARG A 172 -3.14 2.76 -15.32
N ARG A 173 -2.91 1.66 -16.06
CA ARG A 173 -3.98 0.80 -16.52
C ARG A 173 -4.67 0.05 -15.39
N ILE A 174 -3.92 -0.49 -14.43
CA ILE A 174 -4.46 -1.15 -13.23
C ILE A 174 -5.32 -0.17 -12.43
N PHE A 175 -4.84 1.05 -12.24
CA PHE A 175 -5.57 2.11 -11.55
C PHE A 175 -6.88 2.46 -12.27
N ALA A 176 -6.83 2.68 -13.59
CA ALA A 176 -8.01 3.01 -14.38
C ALA A 176 -9.07 1.90 -14.33
N ILE A 177 -8.66 0.63 -14.49
CA ILE A 177 -9.56 -0.53 -14.41
C ILE A 177 -10.15 -0.65 -12.99
N GLY A 178 -9.36 -0.47 -11.94
CA GLY A 178 -9.84 -0.52 -10.56
C GLY A 178 -10.84 0.59 -10.24
N THR A 179 -10.61 1.80 -10.75
CA THR A 179 -11.55 2.92 -10.62
C THR A 179 -12.88 2.60 -11.31
N GLU A 180 -12.83 2.05 -12.53
CA GLU A 180 -14.05 1.69 -13.27
C GLU A 180 -14.79 0.55 -12.57
N ASN A 181 -14.08 -0.48 -12.09
CA ASN A 181 -14.69 -1.57 -11.32
C ASN A 181 -15.37 -1.07 -10.04
N SER A 182 -14.77 -0.12 -9.33
CA SER A 182 -15.36 0.50 -8.14
C SER A 182 -16.65 1.24 -8.48
N ARG A 183 -16.64 2.00 -9.60
CA ARG A 183 -17.81 2.71 -10.10
C ARG A 183 -18.94 1.74 -10.52
N LEU A 184 -18.61 0.69 -11.26
CA LEU A 184 -19.59 -0.32 -11.70
C LEU A 184 -20.20 -1.07 -10.51
N SER A 185 -19.39 -1.40 -9.49
CA SER A 185 -19.88 -2.01 -8.25
C SER A 185 -20.86 -1.10 -7.53
N LEU A 186 -20.53 0.19 -7.38
CA LEU A 186 -21.43 1.16 -6.77
C LEU A 186 -22.74 1.30 -7.54
N LEU A 187 -22.69 1.36 -8.87
CA LEU A 187 -23.88 1.41 -9.73
C LEU A 187 -24.75 0.16 -9.53
N ARG A 188 -24.15 -1.03 -9.58
CA ARG A 188 -24.86 -2.30 -9.34
C ARG A 188 -25.54 -2.28 -7.97
N ASP A 189 -24.81 -1.95 -6.93
CA ASP A 189 -25.30 -2.02 -5.55
C ASP A 189 -26.39 -0.95 -5.25
N THR A 190 -26.38 0.15 -6.03
CA THR A 190 -27.42 1.19 -5.94
C THR A 190 -28.67 0.81 -6.77
N LEU A 191 -28.49 0.25 -7.97
CA LEU A 191 -29.59 0.02 -8.90
C LEU A 191 -30.31 -1.31 -8.63
N LEU A 192 -29.57 -2.37 -8.25
CA LEU A 192 -30.14 -3.71 -8.08
C LEU A 192 -31.29 -3.76 -7.06
N PRO A 193 -31.19 -3.17 -5.85
CA PRO A 193 -32.32 -3.13 -4.90
C PRO A 193 -33.53 -2.40 -5.47
N ARG A 194 -33.36 -1.33 -6.23
CA ARG A 194 -34.44 -0.53 -6.82
C ARG A 194 -35.14 -1.24 -7.97
N LEU A 195 -34.39 -2.04 -8.75
CA LEU A 195 -34.96 -2.92 -9.75
C LEU A 195 -35.75 -4.06 -9.12
N MET A 196 -35.21 -4.69 -8.07
CA MET A 196 -35.86 -5.80 -7.38
C MET A 196 -37.13 -5.38 -6.61
N SER A 197 -37.19 -4.14 -6.15
CA SER A 197 -38.39 -3.56 -5.49
C SER A 197 -39.46 -3.06 -6.48
N GLY A 198 -39.16 -3.02 -7.80
CA GLY A 198 -40.04 -2.44 -8.80
C GLY A 198 -40.08 -0.90 -8.80
N GLU A 199 -39.16 -0.25 -8.06
CA GLU A 199 -39.03 1.21 -8.08
C GLU A 199 -38.48 1.71 -9.42
N LEU A 200 -37.66 0.88 -10.08
CA LEU A 200 -37.15 1.13 -11.43
C LEU A 200 -37.63 0.01 -12.36
N GLU A 201 -38.16 0.42 -13.50
CA GLU A 201 -38.51 -0.49 -14.59
C GLU A 201 -37.45 -0.39 -15.71
N VAL A 202 -37.12 -1.53 -16.34
CA VAL A 202 -36.28 -1.56 -17.52
C VAL A 202 -37.19 -1.34 -18.73
N PRO A 203 -36.99 -0.30 -19.53
CA PRO A 203 -37.76 -0.12 -20.78
C PRO A 203 -37.59 -1.35 -21.69
N GLU A 204 -38.71 -1.78 -22.30
CA GLU A 204 -38.68 -2.84 -23.35
C GLU A 204 -37.85 -2.46 -24.57
#